data_c1c54d9f56f2278b030ccaf12871dd22
#
_entry.id   c1c54d9f56f2278b030ccaf12871dd22
#
_cell.length_a   1.000
_cell.length_b   1.000
_cell.length_c   1.000
_cell.angle_alpha   90.00
_cell.angle_beta   90.00
_cell.angle_gamma   90.00
#
_symmetry.space_group_name_H-M   'P 1'
#
loop_
_entity.id
_entity.type
_entity.pdbx_description
1 polymer ?
#
loop_
_entity_poly.entity_id
_entity_poly.type
_entity_poly.pdbx_seq_one_letter_code
_entity_poly.pdbx_strand_id
1 'polypeptide(L)'
;MSTEMNLVSNFASDHCRQLAGCKLMPRLTGSTFVSLVSAALLNVAAIYVAAIYVASINAPLFAGQFNPTRNIGDQVTGWTNLPGADDKLHSLSDLKAFDVVVVVFTCNSCPYAVDYEDRINSLAKKFVDSKVSAAVVAINSNKIEADLLPAMKKRSTEKGFQFAYLFDESQEVCKQFGAVRTPEFLVLDKDRRIAYMGAFDDNTKAELVKQKYLEDAVSALLASKPVAIQETAPVGCLIRLDRKRK
;
A
#
# COMPACT_ATOMS: atom_id res chain seq x y z
N MET A 1 6.03 35.08 42.47
CA MET A 1 6.26 35.57 41.09
C MET A 1 5.93 37.05 40.88
N SER A 2 5.46 37.79 41.88
CA SER A 2 5.14 39.22 41.71
C SER A 2 6.20 40.20 42.21
N THR A 3 7.23 39.74 42.92
CA THR A 3 8.20 40.64 43.60
C THR A 3 9.46 40.90 42.77
N GLU A 4 9.84 40.03 41.84
CA GLU A 4 11.04 40.21 41.01
C GLU A 4 10.84 41.10 39.78
N MET A 5 9.61 41.24 39.28
CA MET A 5 9.31 42.12 38.13
C MET A 5 9.36 43.60 38.46
N ASN A 6 9.27 44.01 39.74
CA ASN A 6 9.32 45.42 40.16
C ASN A 6 10.73 45.96 40.33
N LEU A 7 11.74 45.10 40.53
CA LEU A 7 13.12 45.57 40.70
C LEU A 7 13.81 45.94 39.37
N VAL A 8 13.48 45.29 38.28
CA VAL A 8 14.08 45.52 36.96
C VAL A 8 13.55 46.84 36.33
N SER A 9 12.30 47.22 36.65
CA SER A 9 11.69 48.43 36.10
C SER A 9 12.23 49.70 36.72
N ASN A 10 12.74 49.67 37.96
CA ASN A 10 13.27 50.85 38.65
C ASN A 10 14.73 51.17 38.28
N PHE A 11 15.51 50.16 37.89
CA PHE A 11 16.94 50.39 37.51
C PHE A 11 17.10 51.06 36.13
N ALA A 12 16.13 50.89 35.24
CA ALA A 12 16.16 51.49 33.90
C ALA A 12 15.71 52.97 33.87
N SER A 13 14.96 53.42 34.90
CA SER A 13 14.42 54.78 34.90
C SER A 13 15.42 55.82 35.40
N ASP A 14 16.39 55.45 36.22
CA ASP A 14 17.34 56.44 36.83
C ASP A 14 18.54 56.76 35.93
N HIS A 15 18.88 55.87 34.97
CA HIS A 15 19.99 56.13 34.04
C HIS A 15 19.63 57.00 32.84
N CYS A 16 18.35 57.10 32.51
CA CYS A 16 17.87 57.88 31.36
C CYS A 16 17.60 59.37 31.66
N ARG A 17 17.65 59.81 32.93
CA ARG A 17 17.40 61.19 33.34
C ARG A 17 18.58 62.17 33.14
N GLN A 18 19.77 61.64 32.85
CA GLN A 18 20.98 62.46 32.73
C GLN A 18 21.36 62.89 31.31
N LEU A 19 20.66 62.41 30.28
CA LEU A 19 20.91 62.83 28.90
C LEU A 19 19.73 63.62 28.36
N ALA A 20 19.94 64.96 28.22
CA ALA A 20 18.98 65.85 27.60
C ALA A 20 18.72 65.48 26.16
N GLY A 21 17.54 64.89 25.86
CA GLY A 21 17.12 64.62 24.49
C GLY A 21 16.35 63.34 24.27
N CYS A 22 16.12 62.53 25.30
CA CYS A 22 15.40 61.25 25.10
C CYS A 22 13.87 61.48 25.10
N LYS A 23 13.20 61.38 23.96
CA LYS A 23 11.74 61.38 23.88
C LYS A 23 11.21 60.08 24.56
N LEU A 24 10.41 60.32 25.63
CA LEU A 24 9.74 59.21 26.32
C LEU A 24 8.87 58.39 25.30
N MET A 25 9.19 57.16 25.10
CA MET A 25 8.25 56.24 24.49
C MET A 25 7.05 55.98 25.40
N PRO A 26 5.83 55.89 24.89
CA PRO A 26 4.66 55.64 25.72
C PRO A 26 4.81 54.28 26.43
N ARG A 27 4.59 54.29 27.77
CA ARG A 27 4.54 53.05 28.57
C ARG A 27 3.38 52.20 28.06
N LEU A 28 3.70 51.08 27.38
CA LEU A 28 2.72 50.04 27.08
C LEU A 28 2.27 49.44 28.42
N THR A 29 1.00 49.55 28.74
CA THR A 29 0.41 48.90 29.91
C THR A 29 0.49 47.38 29.74
N GLY A 30 0.68 46.62 30.83
CA GLY A 30 0.86 45.17 30.80
C GLY A 30 -0.23 44.41 30.02
N SER A 31 -1.43 44.99 29.92
CA SER A 31 -2.55 44.43 29.13
C SER A 31 -2.30 44.47 27.62
N THR A 32 -1.68 45.53 27.08
CA THR A 32 -1.37 45.61 25.64
C THR A 32 -0.21 44.72 25.23
N PHE A 33 0.76 44.49 26.13
CA PHE A 33 1.88 43.58 25.86
C PHE A 33 1.43 42.11 25.81
N VAL A 34 0.57 41.67 26.72
CA VAL A 34 -0.01 40.33 26.75
C VAL A 34 -0.87 40.06 25.49
N SER A 35 -1.65 41.05 25.06
CA SER A 35 -2.49 40.97 23.87
C SER A 35 -1.65 40.83 22.59
N LEU A 36 -0.56 41.58 22.45
CA LEU A 36 0.33 41.49 21.28
C LEU A 36 1.09 40.16 21.20
N VAL A 37 1.56 39.65 22.36
CA VAL A 37 2.24 38.34 22.40
C VAL A 37 1.28 37.19 22.09
N SER A 38 0.04 37.26 22.60
CA SER A 38 -0.99 36.25 22.30
C SER A 38 -1.38 36.23 20.81
N ALA A 39 -1.53 37.40 20.19
CA ALA A 39 -1.82 37.53 18.77
C ALA A 39 -0.66 36.99 17.89
N ALA A 40 0.60 37.24 18.27
CA ALA A 40 1.76 36.71 17.57
C ALA A 40 1.86 35.20 17.65
N LEU A 41 1.61 34.60 18.82
CA LEU A 41 1.62 33.15 19.01
C LEU A 41 0.50 32.45 18.22
N LEU A 42 -0.70 33.03 18.14
CA LEU A 42 -1.81 32.51 17.34
C LEU A 42 -1.49 32.54 15.85
N ASN A 43 -0.85 33.59 15.35
CA ASN A 43 -0.45 33.68 13.95
C ASN A 43 0.65 32.67 13.61
N VAL A 44 1.64 32.47 14.49
CA VAL A 44 2.69 31.47 14.29
C VAL A 44 2.08 30.05 14.27
N ALA A 45 1.18 29.73 15.19
CA ALA A 45 0.48 28.43 15.21
C ALA A 45 -0.34 28.21 13.94
N ALA A 46 -1.06 29.23 13.44
CA ALA A 46 -1.82 29.14 12.19
C ALA A 46 -0.91 28.87 10.96
N ILE A 47 0.27 29.52 10.91
CA ILE A 47 1.25 29.30 9.85
C ILE A 47 1.80 27.86 9.91
N TYR A 48 2.11 27.34 11.10
CA TYR A 48 2.57 25.97 11.26
C TYR A 48 1.50 24.95 10.84
N VAL A 49 0.25 25.14 11.25
CA VAL A 49 -0.87 24.26 10.84
C VAL A 49 -1.07 24.32 9.32
N ALA A 50 -1.05 25.51 8.72
CA ALA A 50 -1.16 25.67 7.28
C ALA A 50 0.02 25.02 6.53
N ALA A 51 1.26 25.13 7.04
CA ALA A 51 2.43 24.52 6.46
C ALA A 51 2.37 22.98 6.51
N ILE A 52 1.88 22.40 7.61
CA ILE A 52 1.67 20.95 7.74
C ILE A 52 0.58 20.50 6.76
N TYR A 53 -0.51 21.25 6.63
CA TYR A 53 -1.61 20.92 5.70
C TYR A 53 -1.16 20.98 4.23
N VAL A 54 -0.39 22.00 3.84
CA VAL A 54 0.16 22.12 2.48
C VAL A 54 1.20 21.04 2.19
N ALA A 55 2.04 20.67 3.16
CA ALA A 55 2.98 19.56 3.00
C ALA A 55 2.28 18.22 2.80
N SER A 56 1.11 18.01 3.41
CA SER A 56 0.31 16.78 3.24
C SER A 56 -0.35 16.67 1.86
N ILE A 57 -0.64 17.81 1.19
CA ILE A 57 -1.29 17.83 -0.13
C ILE A 57 -0.28 17.59 -1.27
N ASN A 58 0.99 17.89 -1.04
CA ASN A 58 2.05 17.77 -2.04
C ASN A 58 2.92 16.51 -1.87
N ALA A 59 2.45 15.48 -1.16
CA ALA A 59 3.11 14.18 -1.22
C ALA A 59 3.09 13.71 -2.68
N PRO A 60 4.25 13.51 -3.34
CA PRO A 60 4.26 13.01 -4.70
C PRO A 60 3.58 11.64 -4.71
N LEU A 61 2.60 11.47 -5.59
CA LEU A 61 2.01 10.18 -5.93
C LEU A 61 3.06 9.38 -6.72
N PHE A 62 4.06 8.87 -6.03
CA PHE A 62 4.95 7.88 -6.63
C PHE A 62 4.20 6.54 -6.66
N ALA A 63 4.18 5.90 -7.81
CA ALA A 63 3.89 4.48 -7.92
C ALA A 63 4.88 3.70 -7.03
N GLY A 64 4.55 2.47 -6.67
CA GLY A 64 5.45 1.59 -5.92
C GLY A 64 6.81 1.44 -6.59
N GLN A 65 7.79 0.97 -5.86
CA GLN A 65 9.15 0.82 -6.38
C GLN A 65 9.20 -0.10 -7.61
N PHE A 66 8.36 -1.13 -7.65
CA PHE A 66 8.33 -2.14 -8.72
C PHE A 66 6.98 -2.21 -9.44
N ASN A 67 5.92 -1.59 -8.93
CA ASN A 67 4.61 -1.52 -9.57
C ASN A 67 4.43 -0.14 -10.21
N PRO A 68 4.13 -0.05 -11.54
CA PRO A 68 4.10 1.22 -12.25
C PRO A 68 2.87 2.10 -11.94
N THR A 69 1.84 1.54 -11.29
CA THR A 69 0.55 2.24 -11.13
C THR A 69 -0.03 2.17 -9.71
N ARG A 70 0.50 1.32 -8.83
CA ARG A 70 -0.03 1.11 -7.48
C ARG A 70 1.02 1.29 -6.42
N ASN A 71 0.55 1.74 -5.24
CA ASN A 71 1.34 1.88 -4.03
C ASN A 71 0.84 0.92 -2.95
N ILE A 72 1.68 0.67 -1.96
CA ILE A 72 1.24 0.08 -0.71
C ILE A 72 0.21 1.00 -0.04
N GLY A 73 -0.89 0.43 0.44
CA GLY A 73 -2.01 1.15 1.03
C GLY A 73 -3.10 1.57 0.05
N ASP A 74 -2.87 1.48 -1.27
CA ASP A 74 -3.90 1.77 -2.27
C ASP A 74 -5.05 0.76 -2.14
N GLN A 75 -6.28 1.28 -2.15
CA GLN A 75 -7.46 0.44 -2.21
C GLN A 75 -7.74 0.02 -3.64
N VAL A 76 -7.99 -1.27 -3.85
CA VAL A 76 -8.34 -1.80 -5.17
C VAL A 76 -9.86 -1.91 -5.33
N THR A 77 -10.39 -1.60 -6.53
CA THR A 77 -11.81 -1.84 -6.85
C THR A 77 -12.08 -3.32 -7.17
N GLY A 78 -11.02 -4.08 -7.48
CA GLY A 78 -11.10 -5.51 -7.74
C GLY A 78 -11.66 -5.86 -9.11
N TRP A 79 -12.36 -6.97 -9.17
CA TRP A 79 -12.98 -7.50 -10.40
C TRP A 79 -14.42 -7.91 -10.14
N THR A 80 -15.20 -7.99 -11.23
CA THR A 80 -16.60 -8.44 -11.20
C THR A 80 -16.81 -9.44 -12.33
N ASN A 81 -17.40 -10.59 -11.99
CA ASN A 81 -17.81 -11.61 -12.94
C ASN A 81 -16.71 -12.11 -13.91
N LEU A 82 -15.49 -12.28 -13.43
CA LEU A 82 -14.46 -12.94 -14.22
C LEU A 82 -14.78 -14.45 -14.35
N PRO A 83 -14.69 -15.03 -15.56
CA PRO A 83 -14.88 -16.46 -15.76
C PRO A 83 -13.73 -17.25 -15.11
N GLY A 84 -14.09 -18.26 -14.32
CA GLY A 84 -13.16 -19.18 -13.68
C GLY A 84 -12.95 -20.45 -14.47
N ALA A 85 -11.82 -21.13 -14.19
CA ALA A 85 -11.54 -22.47 -14.70
C ALA A 85 -12.54 -23.53 -14.19
N ASP A 86 -13.31 -23.22 -13.17
CA ASP A 86 -14.38 -24.04 -12.57
C ASP A 86 -15.79 -23.80 -13.20
N ASP A 87 -15.85 -23.11 -14.34
CA ASP A 87 -17.08 -22.76 -15.05
C ASP A 87 -18.03 -21.79 -14.32
N LYS A 88 -17.51 -21.11 -13.28
CA LYS A 88 -18.25 -20.09 -12.54
C LYS A 88 -17.73 -18.68 -12.83
N LEU A 89 -18.59 -17.70 -12.53
CA LEU A 89 -18.19 -16.28 -12.49
C LEU A 89 -17.79 -15.90 -11.07
N HIS A 90 -16.69 -15.20 -10.95
CA HIS A 90 -16.12 -14.79 -9.66
C HIS A 90 -15.94 -13.27 -9.58
N SER A 91 -16.20 -12.72 -8.41
CA SER A 91 -16.01 -11.32 -8.10
C SER A 91 -15.17 -11.17 -6.82
N LEU A 92 -14.44 -10.07 -6.67
CA LEU A 92 -13.72 -9.82 -5.42
C LEU A 92 -14.68 -9.77 -4.21
N SER A 93 -15.92 -9.34 -4.41
CA SER A 93 -16.96 -9.32 -3.38
C SER A 93 -17.31 -10.68 -2.81
N ASP A 94 -17.07 -11.78 -3.54
CA ASP A 94 -17.33 -13.14 -3.07
C ASP A 94 -16.37 -13.54 -1.94
N LEU A 95 -15.24 -12.84 -1.86
CA LEU A 95 -14.19 -13.04 -0.86
C LEU A 95 -14.33 -12.12 0.37
N LYS A 96 -15.48 -11.43 0.53
CA LYS A 96 -15.70 -10.48 1.62
C LYS A 96 -15.57 -11.07 3.03
N ALA A 97 -15.77 -12.40 3.16
CA ALA A 97 -15.64 -13.12 4.44
C ALA A 97 -14.18 -13.36 4.87
N PHE A 98 -13.22 -13.13 3.98
CA PHE A 98 -11.79 -13.33 4.28
C PHE A 98 -11.12 -12.01 4.65
N ASP A 99 -10.34 -12.02 5.73
CA ASP A 99 -9.55 -10.85 6.16
C ASP A 99 -8.36 -10.58 5.25
N VAL A 100 -7.82 -11.62 4.61
CA VAL A 100 -6.67 -11.51 3.72
C VAL A 100 -7.00 -12.17 2.38
N VAL A 101 -6.68 -11.50 1.26
CA VAL A 101 -6.79 -12.06 -0.08
C VAL A 101 -5.44 -11.98 -0.79
N VAL A 102 -4.91 -13.14 -1.15
CA VAL A 102 -3.74 -13.26 -2.03
C VAL A 102 -4.22 -13.28 -3.47
N VAL A 103 -3.81 -12.29 -4.25
CA VAL A 103 -4.04 -12.23 -5.70
C VAL A 103 -2.72 -12.56 -6.40
N VAL A 104 -2.73 -13.53 -7.30
CA VAL A 104 -1.57 -13.86 -8.11
C VAL A 104 -1.87 -13.69 -9.59
N PHE A 105 -1.13 -12.81 -10.26
CA PHE A 105 -1.14 -12.75 -11.71
C PHE A 105 -0.21 -13.83 -12.25
N THR A 106 -0.78 -14.81 -12.95
CA THR A 106 -0.06 -16.02 -13.42
C THR A 106 -0.53 -16.41 -14.81
N CYS A 107 0.09 -17.41 -15.41
CA CYS A 107 -0.34 -18.02 -16.67
C CYS A 107 0.27 -19.40 -16.86
N ASN A 108 -0.26 -20.19 -17.78
CA ASN A 108 0.23 -21.56 -18.05
C ASN A 108 1.56 -21.57 -18.83
N SER A 109 1.82 -20.53 -19.64
CA SER A 109 2.93 -20.49 -20.60
C SER A 109 4.25 -19.96 -20.04
N CYS A 110 4.25 -19.38 -18.86
CA CYS A 110 5.44 -18.82 -18.24
C CYS A 110 6.16 -19.89 -17.39
N PRO A 111 7.41 -20.27 -17.69
CA PRO A 111 8.14 -21.26 -16.90
C PRO A 111 8.25 -20.86 -15.41
N TYR A 112 8.51 -19.59 -15.13
CA TYR A 112 8.53 -19.08 -13.76
C TYR A 112 7.18 -19.25 -13.04
N ALA A 113 6.05 -19.01 -13.73
CA ALA A 113 4.74 -19.22 -13.14
C ALA A 113 4.49 -20.69 -12.83
N VAL A 114 4.90 -21.58 -13.74
CA VAL A 114 4.79 -23.05 -13.58
C VAL A 114 5.60 -23.54 -12.38
N ASP A 115 6.80 -23.00 -12.15
CA ASP A 115 7.65 -23.35 -10.99
C ASP A 115 7.00 -23.03 -9.64
N TYR A 116 6.04 -22.08 -9.62
CA TYR A 116 5.34 -21.68 -8.39
C TYR A 116 3.98 -22.36 -8.17
N GLU A 117 3.42 -23.08 -9.17
CA GLU A 117 2.08 -23.67 -9.07
C GLU A 117 1.88 -24.53 -7.82
N ASP A 118 2.83 -25.44 -7.55
CA ASP A 118 2.72 -26.35 -6.41
C ASP A 118 2.82 -25.59 -5.07
N ARG A 119 3.60 -24.51 -4.99
CA ARG A 119 3.70 -23.66 -3.79
C ARG A 119 2.43 -22.85 -3.57
N ILE A 120 1.86 -22.27 -4.64
CA ILE A 120 0.59 -21.54 -4.59
C ILE A 120 -0.53 -22.51 -4.15
N ASN A 121 -0.57 -23.71 -4.72
CA ASN A 121 -1.57 -24.72 -4.37
C ASN A 121 -1.44 -25.17 -2.92
N SER A 122 -0.21 -25.39 -2.45
CA SER A 122 0.07 -25.75 -1.06
C SER A 122 -0.35 -24.63 -0.09
N LEU A 123 -0.14 -23.37 -0.46
CA LEU A 123 -0.58 -22.22 0.34
C LEU A 123 -2.11 -22.15 0.43
N ALA A 124 -2.81 -22.29 -0.70
CA ALA A 124 -4.27 -22.31 -0.73
C ALA A 124 -4.84 -23.44 0.13
N LYS A 125 -4.30 -24.65 -0.02
CA LYS A 125 -4.67 -25.81 0.81
C LYS A 125 -4.42 -25.55 2.30
N LYS A 126 -3.27 -24.98 2.67
CA LYS A 126 -2.93 -24.62 4.05
C LYS A 126 -3.97 -23.66 4.64
N PHE A 127 -4.47 -22.69 3.89
CA PHE A 127 -5.50 -21.76 4.37
C PHE A 127 -6.81 -22.48 4.69
N VAL A 128 -7.23 -23.38 3.83
CA VAL A 128 -8.45 -24.20 4.04
C VAL A 128 -8.28 -25.13 5.24
N ASP A 129 -7.20 -25.91 5.31
CA ASP A 129 -6.96 -26.89 6.36
C ASP A 129 -6.83 -26.24 7.74
N SER A 130 -6.16 -25.09 7.82
CA SER A 130 -5.95 -24.35 9.07
C SER A 130 -7.12 -23.41 9.42
N LYS A 131 -8.15 -23.34 8.57
CA LYS A 131 -9.32 -22.45 8.74
C LYS A 131 -8.96 -21.00 9.04
N VAL A 132 -7.88 -20.51 8.43
CA VAL A 132 -7.50 -19.11 8.57
C VAL A 132 -8.36 -18.23 7.65
N SER A 133 -8.57 -16.98 8.05
CA SER A 133 -9.39 -16.02 7.29
C SER A 133 -8.61 -15.45 6.10
N ALA A 134 -8.12 -16.34 5.22
CA ALA A 134 -7.36 -15.98 4.03
C ALA A 134 -7.79 -16.81 2.81
N ALA A 135 -7.71 -16.21 1.61
CA ALA A 135 -8.01 -16.86 0.35
C ALA A 135 -6.93 -16.57 -0.70
N VAL A 136 -6.77 -17.49 -1.66
CA VAL A 136 -5.92 -17.32 -2.83
C VAL A 136 -6.78 -17.25 -4.07
N VAL A 137 -6.50 -16.29 -4.98
CA VAL A 137 -7.08 -16.19 -6.31
C VAL A 137 -5.97 -15.98 -7.32
N ALA A 138 -5.97 -16.79 -8.38
CA ALA A 138 -5.08 -16.64 -9.51
C ALA A 138 -5.81 -15.97 -10.69
N ILE A 139 -5.16 -15.02 -11.35
CA ILE A 139 -5.71 -14.29 -12.51
C ILE A 139 -4.73 -14.39 -13.66
N ASN A 140 -5.24 -14.84 -14.81
CA ASN A 140 -4.50 -14.84 -16.07
C ASN A 140 -5.05 -13.76 -17.00
N SER A 141 -4.16 -12.91 -17.51
CA SER A 141 -4.49 -11.85 -18.47
C SER A 141 -3.80 -12.05 -19.83
N ASN A 142 -3.10 -13.17 -20.05
CA ASN A 142 -2.51 -13.48 -21.34
C ASN A 142 -3.55 -14.11 -22.30
N LYS A 143 -3.40 -13.82 -23.61
CA LYS A 143 -4.36 -14.25 -24.65
C LYS A 143 -3.74 -15.18 -25.70
N ILE A 144 -2.65 -15.84 -25.40
CA ILE A 144 -2.13 -16.88 -26.29
C ILE A 144 -2.87 -18.19 -26.04
N GLU A 145 -2.89 -19.09 -27.01
CA GLU A 145 -3.68 -20.33 -26.97
C GLU A 145 -3.47 -21.14 -25.67
N ALA A 146 -2.21 -21.29 -25.23
CA ALA A 146 -1.85 -22.02 -24.01
C ALA A 146 -2.39 -21.36 -22.71
N ASP A 147 -2.81 -20.11 -22.77
CA ASP A 147 -3.28 -19.30 -21.63
C ASP A 147 -4.78 -18.99 -21.72
N LEU A 148 -5.48 -19.40 -22.79
CA LEU A 148 -6.93 -19.21 -22.90
C LEU A 148 -7.71 -20.09 -21.91
N LEU A 149 -8.95 -19.70 -21.62
CA LEU A 149 -9.80 -20.35 -20.63
C LEU A 149 -9.89 -21.89 -20.77
N PRO A 150 -10.01 -22.48 -22.00
CA PRO A 150 -9.99 -23.94 -22.14
C PRO A 150 -8.70 -24.59 -21.63
N ALA A 151 -7.53 -23.98 -21.93
CA ALA A 151 -6.24 -24.47 -21.47
C ALA A 151 -6.08 -24.27 -19.94
N MET A 152 -6.61 -23.17 -19.38
CA MET A 152 -6.65 -22.93 -17.93
C MET A 152 -7.47 -23.99 -17.20
N LYS A 153 -8.65 -24.37 -17.73
CA LYS A 153 -9.50 -25.43 -17.16
C LYS A 153 -8.76 -26.77 -17.13
N LYS A 154 -8.14 -27.13 -18.26
CA LYS A 154 -7.33 -28.35 -18.36
C LYS A 154 -6.22 -28.32 -17.31
N ARG A 155 -5.43 -27.24 -17.24
CA ARG A 155 -4.33 -27.07 -16.27
C ARG A 155 -4.80 -27.17 -14.83
N SER A 156 -5.89 -26.46 -14.50
CA SER A 156 -6.48 -26.47 -13.15
C SER A 156 -6.87 -27.89 -12.71
N THR A 157 -7.47 -28.66 -13.61
CA THR A 157 -7.87 -30.06 -13.37
C THR A 157 -6.65 -30.96 -13.19
N GLU A 158 -5.68 -30.90 -14.11
CA GLU A 158 -4.47 -31.72 -14.09
C GLU A 158 -3.62 -31.49 -12.84
N LYS A 159 -3.55 -30.24 -12.38
CA LYS A 159 -2.76 -29.84 -11.20
C LYS A 159 -3.57 -29.88 -9.89
N GLY A 160 -4.88 -30.08 -9.96
CA GLY A 160 -5.75 -30.10 -8.80
C GLY A 160 -5.71 -28.80 -8.00
N PHE A 161 -5.82 -27.65 -8.67
CA PHE A 161 -5.75 -26.34 -8.01
C PHE A 161 -6.84 -26.18 -6.96
N GLN A 162 -6.45 -25.75 -5.76
CA GLN A 162 -7.32 -25.51 -4.61
C GLN A 162 -7.69 -24.02 -4.48
N PHE A 163 -7.56 -23.25 -5.54
CA PHE A 163 -7.87 -21.82 -5.63
C PHE A 163 -8.63 -21.51 -6.93
N ALA A 164 -9.36 -20.42 -6.94
CA ALA A 164 -10.03 -19.93 -8.15
C ALA A 164 -8.99 -19.44 -9.16
N TYR A 165 -9.03 -19.94 -10.41
CA TYR A 165 -8.18 -19.52 -11.50
C TYR A 165 -9.01 -18.82 -12.56
N LEU A 166 -8.88 -17.47 -12.63
CA LEU A 166 -9.77 -16.57 -13.36
C LEU A 166 -9.12 -16.05 -14.63
N PHE A 167 -9.93 -15.85 -15.66
CA PHE A 167 -9.48 -15.30 -16.94
C PHE A 167 -9.90 -13.84 -17.08
N ASP A 168 -8.93 -12.93 -17.07
CA ASP A 168 -9.08 -11.50 -17.36
C ASP A 168 -8.86 -11.23 -18.85
N GLU A 169 -9.83 -11.63 -19.67
CA GLU A 169 -9.77 -11.46 -21.13
C GLU A 169 -9.64 -9.99 -21.54
N SER A 170 -10.28 -9.10 -20.80
CA SER A 170 -10.21 -7.65 -21.04
C SER A 170 -8.83 -7.04 -20.74
N GLN A 171 -8.05 -7.69 -19.89
CA GLN A 171 -6.80 -7.20 -19.32
C GLN A 171 -6.95 -5.94 -18.45
N GLU A 172 -8.18 -5.58 -18.11
CA GLU A 172 -8.43 -4.39 -17.30
C GLU A 172 -8.09 -4.62 -15.82
N VAL A 173 -8.31 -5.84 -15.31
CA VAL A 173 -7.92 -6.18 -13.94
C VAL A 173 -6.41 -6.13 -13.79
N CYS A 174 -5.65 -6.70 -14.72
CA CYS A 174 -4.20 -6.63 -14.73
C CYS A 174 -3.70 -5.18 -14.73
N LYS A 175 -4.25 -4.34 -15.61
CA LYS A 175 -3.90 -2.91 -15.68
C LYS A 175 -4.27 -2.17 -14.41
N GLN A 176 -5.43 -2.47 -13.82
CA GLN A 176 -5.89 -1.88 -12.58
C GLN A 176 -4.97 -2.19 -11.40
N PHE A 177 -4.48 -3.42 -11.32
CA PHE A 177 -3.55 -3.85 -10.27
C PHE A 177 -2.10 -3.44 -10.55
N GLY A 178 -1.80 -2.99 -11.77
CA GLY A 178 -0.46 -2.63 -12.20
C GLY A 178 0.48 -3.80 -12.33
N ALA A 179 -0.04 -5.03 -12.44
CA ALA A 179 0.78 -6.21 -12.61
C ALA A 179 1.48 -6.21 -13.97
N VAL A 180 2.76 -6.54 -13.98
CA VAL A 180 3.61 -6.49 -15.19
C VAL A 180 4.24 -7.83 -15.53
N ARG A 181 4.28 -8.77 -14.57
CA ARG A 181 4.94 -10.07 -14.73
C ARG A 181 4.04 -11.23 -14.31
N THR A 182 4.46 -12.44 -14.67
CA THR A 182 3.89 -13.71 -14.18
C THR A 182 5.03 -14.62 -13.71
N PRO A 183 5.01 -15.12 -12.44
CA PRO A 183 4.02 -14.79 -11.43
C PRO A 183 4.30 -13.42 -10.78
N GLU A 184 3.25 -12.69 -10.40
CA GLU A 184 3.34 -11.50 -9.57
C GLU A 184 2.24 -11.57 -8.51
N PHE A 185 2.59 -11.28 -7.25
CA PHE A 185 1.73 -11.48 -6.10
C PHE A 185 1.36 -10.16 -5.45
N LEU A 186 0.09 -10.04 -5.07
CA LEU A 186 -0.38 -8.95 -4.22
C LEU A 186 -1.13 -9.55 -3.03
N VAL A 187 -0.95 -8.97 -1.84
CA VAL A 187 -1.72 -9.33 -0.65
C VAL A 187 -2.59 -8.16 -0.28
N LEU A 188 -3.89 -8.39 -0.24
CA LEU A 188 -4.90 -7.41 0.15
C LEU A 188 -5.31 -7.67 1.60
N ASP A 189 -5.41 -6.61 2.38
CA ASP A 189 -5.95 -6.64 3.73
C ASP A 189 -7.50 -6.73 3.74
N LYS A 190 -8.10 -6.71 4.93
CA LYS A 190 -9.56 -6.77 5.13
C LYS A 190 -10.32 -5.62 4.44
N ASP A 191 -9.69 -4.46 4.30
CA ASP A 191 -10.25 -3.27 3.64
C ASP A 191 -9.95 -3.24 2.14
N ARG A 192 -9.36 -4.35 1.60
CA ARG A 192 -8.93 -4.49 0.20
C ARG A 192 -7.89 -3.45 -0.21
N ARG A 193 -7.01 -3.10 0.73
CA ARG A 193 -5.82 -2.30 0.47
C ARG A 193 -4.63 -3.20 0.22
N ILE A 194 -3.77 -2.78 -0.69
CA ILE A 194 -2.52 -3.50 -0.99
C ILE A 194 -1.58 -3.39 0.22
N ALA A 195 -1.31 -4.50 0.87
CA ALA A 195 -0.39 -4.58 2.01
C ALA A 195 0.98 -5.14 1.61
N TYR A 196 1.05 -5.92 0.54
CA TYR A 196 2.26 -6.45 -0.06
C TYR A 196 2.09 -6.58 -1.57
N MET A 197 3.18 -6.38 -2.33
CA MET A 197 3.26 -6.71 -3.75
C MET A 197 4.68 -7.13 -4.16
N GLY A 198 4.77 -8.10 -5.10
CA GLY A 198 6.05 -8.57 -5.64
C GLY A 198 6.16 -10.09 -5.78
N ALA A 199 7.27 -10.67 -5.30
CA ALA A 199 7.61 -12.08 -5.41
C ALA A 199 6.91 -12.93 -4.33
N PHE A 200 6.81 -14.26 -4.56
CA PHE A 200 6.34 -15.21 -3.54
C PHE A 200 7.37 -15.35 -2.41
N ASP A 201 8.61 -15.56 -2.80
CA ASP A 201 9.77 -15.77 -1.94
C ASP A 201 11.05 -15.30 -2.68
N ASP A 202 12.21 -15.54 -2.10
CA ASP A 202 13.50 -15.09 -2.63
C ASP A 202 14.15 -16.06 -3.62
N ASN A 203 13.52 -17.23 -3.91
CA ASN A 203 14.12 -18.22 -4.81
C ASN A 203 13.09 -19.06 -5.55
N THR A 204 13.27 -19.23 -6.88
CA THR A 204 12.43 -20.11 -7.69
C THR A 204 12.56 -21.59 -7.29
N LYS A 205 13.71 -22.00 -6.74
CA LYS A 205 13.91 -23.35 -6.21
C LYS A 205 13.50 -23.40 -4.76
N ALA A 206 12.46 -24.17 -4.44
CA ALA A 206 11.86 -24.24 -3.12
C ALA A 206 12.84 -24.60 -1.99
N GLU A 207 13.80 -25.49 -2.30
CA GLU A 207 14.82 -25.94 -1.36
C GLU A 207 15.90 -24.89 -1.02
N LEU A 208 15.97 -23.80 -1.81
CA LEU A 208 16.90 -22.71 -1.61
C LEU A 208 16.26 -21.45 -1.01
N VAL A 209 14.96 -21.49 -0.74
CA VAL A 209 14.21 -20.37 -0.15
C VAL A 209 14.70 -20.07 1.25
N LYS A 210 15.08 -18.82 1.49
CA LYS A 210 15.50 -18.29 2.80
C LYS A 210 14.51 -17.27 3.35
N GLN A 211 13.83 -16.52 2.45
CA GLN A 211 12.90 -15.47 2.81
C GLN A 211 11.53 -15.73 2.17
N LYS A 212 10.48 -15.81 3.01
CA LYS A 212 9.10 -16.14 2.60
C LYS A 212 8.22 -14.90 2.56
N TYR A 213 8.52 -13.97 1.67
CA TYR A 213 7.87 -12.65 1.61
C TYR A 213 6.34 -12.69 1.68
N LEU A 214 5.71 -13.52 0.86
CA LEU A 214 4.26 -13.63 0.78
C LEU A 214 3.66 -14.24 2.06
N GLU A 215 4.21 -15.37 2.54
CA GLU A 215 3.72 -16.04 3.75
C GLU A 215 3.90 -15.15 5.00
N ASP A 216 5.01 -14.41 5.09
CA ASP A 216 5.29 -13.49 6.18
C ASP A 216 4.30 -12.31 6.16
N ALA A 217 3.99 -11.76 4.97
CA ALA A 217 3.00 -10.69 4.82
C ALA A 217 1.60 -11.15 5.23
N VAL A 218 1.15 -12.32 4.76
CA VAL A 218 -0.14 -12.91 5.15
C VAL A 218 -0.19 -13.15 6.66
N SER A 219 0.86 -13.72 7.23
CA SER A 219 0.94 -14.01 8.68
C SER A 219 0.89 -12.74 9.52
N ALA A 220 1.55 -11.67 9.09
CA ALA A 220 1.52 -10.38 9.76
C ALA A 220 0.09 -9.80 9.78
N LEU A 221 -0.60 -9.81 8.63
CA LEU A 221 -1.97 -9.29 8.52
C LEU A 221 -2.96 -10.07 9.38
N LEU A 222 -2.91 -11.41 9.35
CA LEU A 222 -3.76 -12.26 10.18
C LEU A 222 -3.52 -12.03 11.68
N ALA A 223 -2.29 -11.66 12.06
CA ALA A 223 -1.94 -11.29 13.42
C ALA A 223 -2.19 -9.80 13.76
N SER A 224 -2.80 -9.02 12.84
CA SER A 224 -2.99 -7.57 12.96
C SER A 224 -1.70 -6.80 13.22
N LYS A 225 -0.59 -7.26 12.61
CA LYS A 225 0.75 -6.64 12.68
C LYS A 225 1.10 -5.96 11.37
N PRO A 226 1.97 -4.95 11.37
CA PRO A 226 2.48 -4.36 10.16
C PRO A 226 3.31 -5.37 9.36
N VAL A 227 3.20 -5.31 8.02
CA VAL A 227 4.03 -6.09 7.10
C VAL A 227 5.43 -5.49 7.07
N ALA A 228 6.45 -6.28 7.39
CA ALA A 228 7.83 -5.78 7.49
C ALA A 228 8.46 -5.48 6.13
N ILE A 229 8.26 -6.36 5.14
CA ILE A 229 8.68 -6.16 3.75
C ILE A 229 7.41 -6.06 2.92
N GLN A 230 7.10 -4.84 2.46
CA GLN A 230 5.84 -4.56 1.79
C GLN A 230 5.94 -4.68 0.27
N GLU A 231 7.16 -4.54 -0.29
CA GLU A 231 7.36 -4.59 -1.73
C GLU A 231 8.67 -5.29 -2.08
N THR A 232 8.64 -6.13 -3.12
CA THR A 232 9.82 -6.79 -3.70
C THR A 232 9.71 -6.81 -5.22
N ALA A 233 10.84 -6.95 -5.93
CA ALA A 233 10.82 -7.08 -7.38
C ALA A 233 10.14 -8.39 -7.80
N PRO A 234 9.09 -8.37 -8.65
CA PRO A 234 8.52 -9.60 -9.21
C PRO A 234 9.50 -10.22 -10.21
N VAL A 235 9.65 -11.53 -10.14
CA VAL A 235 10.54 -12.30 -11.04
C VAL A 235 9.70 -13.20 -11.95
N GLY A 236 9.77 -12.98 -13.26
CA GLY A 236 8.98 -13.76 -14.21
C GLY A 236 8.89 -13.15 -15.60
N CYS A 237 8.06 -13.75 -16.46
CA CYS A 237 7.80 -13.29 -17.81
C CYS A 237 6.93 -12.02 -17.79
N LEU A 238 7.09 -11.15 -18.78
CA LEU A 238 6.17 -10.01 -18.95
C LEU A 238 4.77 -10.49 -19.33
N ILE A 239 3.75 -9.88 -18.72
CA ILE A 239 2.35 -10.07 -19.14
C ILE A 239 2.18 -9.47 -20.54
N ARG A 240 1.55 -10.24 -21.43
CA ARG A 240 1.37 -9.86 -22.85
C ARG A 240 0.12 -9.00 -22.99
N LEU A 241 0.25 -7.71 -22.67
CA LEU A 241 -0.86 -6.77 -22.82
C LEU A 241 -1.05 -6.38 -24.28
N ASP A 242 -2.32 -6.28 -24.70
CA ASP A 242 -2.69 -5.75 -26.00
C ASP A 242 -2.22 -4.31 -26.14
N ARG A 243 -1.51 -4.00 -27.21
CA ARG A 243 -1.13 -2.63 -27.53
C ARG A 243 -2.33 -1.93 -28.16
N LYS A 244 -2.78 -0.81 -27.58
CA LYS A 244 -3.73 0.07 -28.26
C LYS A 244 -3.04 0.58 -29.54
N ARG A 245 -3.54 0.21 -30.72
CA ARG A 245 -3.12 0.88 -31.95
C ARG A 245 -3.56 2.34 -31.83
N LYS A 246 -2.59 3.25 -31.97
CA LYS A 246 -2.86 4.69 -32.09
C LYS A 246 -3.51 4.98 -33.42
#